data_78a938eda54e13bedece94f9c3b78997
#
_entry.id   78a938eda54e13bedece94f9c3b78997
#
_cell.length_a   1.000
_cell.length_b   1.000
_cell.length_c   1.000
_cell.angle_alpha   90.00
_cell.angle_beta   90.00
_cell.angle_gamma   90.00
#
_symmetry.space_group_name_H-M   'P 1'
#
loop_
_entity.id
_entity.type
_entity.pdbx_description
1 polymer ?
#
loop_
_entity_poly.entity_id
_entity_poly.type
_entity_poly.pdbx_seq_one_letter_code
_entity_poly.pdbx_strand_id
1 'polypeptide(L)'
;MIEVPDYIYERSVIKQLYLKEESRHLFQKNAYSVSISGGKEDAQFFAEASAVLTFKENPILKEEDLNDILRKLMCAGGSLEEMRVEIVFKGGFIESELRQFSSSLKQVADWLGAQIIRVSVNLCDTGEREQTVFILGSGAIKSASEAPWKRGKLYAGQDIILTGSLGKYGMTKLFSENIEELRAIYPEPYIEKLKNKRADRLPIIETDTAAFYKTTAMVPLGPGGLLAGLWSLGDREKTGLMVYADRLSYEQETIELCNHFNLNPLMLDSKGAYLLATDMGEELVYALRNAGLRAVCIGRATEDKKRVIVFDDEERFIESPKYSY
;
A
#
# COMPACT_ATOMS: atom_id res chain seq x y z
N MET A 1 9.13 -4.47 14.59
CA MET A 1 9.91 -5.45 13.79
C MET A 1 10.80 -4.64 12.87
N ILE A 2 12.13 -4.79 13.00
CA ILE A 2 13.09 -4.05 12.15
C ILE A 2 13.20 -4.84 10.85
N GLU A 3 12.83 -4.24 9.72
CA GLU A 3 13.04 -4.87 8.43
C GLU A 3 14.52 -4.83 8.03
N VAL A 4 15.03 -5.93 7.52
CA VAL A 4 16.39 -6.01 6.98
C VAL A 4 16.48 -5.13 5.72
N PRO A 5 17.45 -4.22 5.57
CA PRO A 5 17.59 -3.39 4.37
C PRO A 5 17.67 -4.21 3.08
N ASP A 6 17.11 -3.69 1.97
CA ASP A 6 16.99 -4.43 0.71
C ASP A 6 18.32 -4.94 0.17
N TYR A 7 19.40 -4.16 0.27
CA TYR A 7 20.73 -4.60 -0.16
C TYR A 7 21.29 -5.78 0.64
N ILE A 8 20.94 -5.89 1.93
CA ILE A 8 21.31 -7.03 2.77
C ILE A 8 20.46 -8.25 2.37
N TYR A 9 19.16 -8.05 2.17
CA TYR A 9 18.25 -9.10 1.73
C TYR A 9 18.69 -9.67 0.39
N GLU A 10 18.97 -8.81 -0.59
CA GLU A 10 19.46 -9.18 -1.92
C GLU A 10 20.74 -10.01 -1.83
N ARG A 11 21.73 -9.54 -1.05
CA ARG A 11 23.02 -10.19 -0.90
C ARG A 11 22.95 -11.48 -0.11
N SER A 12 22.18 -11.51 0.98
CA SER A 12 22.20 -12.58 1.97
C SER A 12 21.11 -13.64 1.77
N VAL A 13 20.05 -13.30 1.00
CA VAL A 13 18.95 -14.22 0.72
C VAL A 13 18.88 -14.54 -0.77
N ILE A 14 18.61 -13.54 -1.61
CA ILE A 14 18.34 -13.77 -3.04
C ILE A 14 19.55 -14.39 -3.75
N LYS A 15 20.75 -13.85 -3.54
CA LYS A 15 21.99 -14.39 -4.14
C LYS A 15 22.33 -15.78 -3.61
N GLN A 16 22.06 -16.04 -2.34
CA GLN A 16 22.35 -17.36 -1.73
C GLN A 16 21.39 -18.43 -2.22
N LEU A 17 20.15 -18.07 -2.53
CA LEU A 17 19.16 -18.99 -3.07
C LEU A 17 19.33 -19.25 -4.57
N TYR A 18 20.32 -18.66 -5.22
CA TYR A 18 20.59 -18.78 -6.66
C TYR A 18 19.33 -18.57 -7.53
N LEU A 19 18.47 -17.62 -7.13
CA LEU A 19 17.26 -17.31 -7.89
C LEU A 19 17.66 -16.72 -9.25
N LYS A 20 17.11 -17.30 -10.32
CA LYS A 20 17.34 -16.82 -11.69
C LYS A 20 16.89 -15.35 -11.81
N GLU A 21 17.55 -14.61 -12.68
CA GLU A 21 17.32 -13.16 -12.88
C GLU A 21 15.83 -12.87 -13.19
N GLU A 22 15.18 -13.73 -13.96
CA GLU A 22 13.74 -13.68 -14.24
C GLU A 22 12.85 -13.82 -13.01
N SER A 23 13.33 -14.50 -11.95
CA SER A 23 12.61 -14.67 -10.68
C SER A 23 12.91 -13.54 -9.69
N ARG A 24 13.98 -12.77 -9.87
CA ARG A 24 14.37 -11.68 -8.96
C ARG A 24 13.36 -10.55 -8.94
N HIS A 25 12.73 -10.25 -10.09
CA HIS A 25 11.67 -9.25 -10.19
C HIS A 25 10.41 -9.60 -9.39
N LEU A 26 10.28 -10.85 -8.97
CA LEU A 26 9.14 -11.37 -8.23
C LEU A 26 9.31 -11.27 -6.71
N PHE A 27 10.55 -11.07 -6.23
CA PHE A 27 10.89 -10.97 -4.82
C PHE A 27 11.16 -9.51 -4.44
N GLN A 28 10.11 -8.72 -4.28
CA GLN A 28 10.24 -7.37 -3.76
C GLN A 28 9.99 -7.33 -2.26
N LYS A 29 11.03 -6.95 -1.55
CA LYS A 29 10.99 -6.63 -0.14
C LYS A 29 10.70 -5.14 0.03
N ASN A 30 9.45 -4.76 0.06
CA ASN A 30 9.03 -3.42 0.47
C ASN A 30 7.79 -3.52 1.34
N ALA A 31 7.40 -2.45 2.01
CA ALA A 31 6.12 -2.33 2.69
C ALA A 31 4.92 -2.64 1.76
N TYR A 32 5.18 -2.71 0.47
CA TYR A 32 4.28 -3.10 -0.63
C TYR A 32 4.60 -4.49 -1.19
N SER A 33 5.19 -5.38 -0.38
CA SER A 33 5.61 -6.68 -0.87
C SER A 33 4.41 -7.51 -1.34
N VAL A 34 4.26 -7.56 -2.64
CA VAL A 34 3.48 -8.57 -3.33
C VAL A 34 4.50 -9.49 -3.98
N SER A 35 4.55 -10.75 -3.57
CA SER A 35 5.29 -11.75 -4.30
C SER A 35 4.39 -12.31 -5.40
N ILE A 36 4.93 -12.42 -6.61
CA ILE A 36 4.25 -13.06 -7.74
C ILE A 36 5.06 -14.31 -8.06
N SER A 37 4.47 -15.48 -7.85
CA SER A 37 5.11 -16.76 -8.19
C SER A 37 4.45 -17.38 -9.41
N GLY A 38 5.25 -17.87 -10.37
CA GLY A 38 4.75 -18.57 -11.54
C GLY A 38 5.89 -19.02 -12.45
N GLY A 39 5.75 -20.15 -13.11
CA GLY A 39 6.74 -20.71 -14.00
C GLY A 39 6.13 -21.24 -15.30
N LYS A 40 6.84 -21.11 -16.41
CA LYS A 40 6.56 -21.57 -17.80
C LYS A 40 5.16 -21.24 -18.38
N GLU A 41 5.07 -21.14 -19.67
CA GLU A 41 4.01 -20.55 -20.52
C GLU A 41 2.53 -20.85 -20.18
N ASP A 42 2.23 -21.87 -19.37
CA ASP A 42 0.87 -22.23 -18.91
C ASP A 42 0.65 -22.07 -17.39
N ALA A 43 1.54 -21.39 -16.68
CA ALA A 43 1.44 -21.28 -15.23
C ALA A 43 0.46 -20.20 -14.80
N GLN A 44 -0.44 -20.57 -13.92
CA GLN A 44 -1.24 -19.64 -13.13
C GLN A 44 -0.31 -18.80 -12.25
N PHE A 45 -0.36 -17.48 -12.41
CA PHE A 45 0.39 -16.57 -11.55
C PHE A 45 -0.42 -16.31 -10.28
N PHE A 46 0.27 -16.27 -9.13
CA PHE A 46 -0.31 -15.95 -7.85
C PHE A 46 0.33 -14.68 -7.31
N ALA A 47 -0.48 -13.84 -6.68
CA ALA A 47 -0.02 -12.73 -5.87
C ALA A 47 -0.14 -13.10 -4.39
N GLU A 48 0.83 -12.69 -3.60
CA GLU A 48 0.81 -12.82 -2.14
C GLU A 48 1.05 -11.47 -1.49
N ALA A 49 0.32 -11.19 -0.44
CA ALA A 49 0.50 -9.99 0.36
C ALA A 49 0.34 -10.33 1.85
N SER A 50 1.10 -9.64 2.70
CA SER A 50 1.06 -9.87 4.13
C SER A 50 0.65 -8.62 4.91
N ALA A 51 0.07 -8.83 6.08
CA ALA A 51 -0.18 -7.83 7.10
C ALA A 51 0.21 -8.37 8.48
N VAL A 52 0.58 -7.45 9.37
CA VAL A 52 0.83 -7.74 10.77
C VAL A 52 -0.10 -6.85 11.61
N LEU A 53 -0.89 -7.48 12.45
CA LEU A 53 -1.85 -6.82 13.33
C LEU A 53 -1.45 -7.08 14.78
N THR A 54 -1.63 -6.09 15.63
CA THR A 54 -1.32 -6.18 17.05
C THR A 54 -2.54 -5.78 17.87
N PHE A 55 -2.94 -6.65 18.77
CA PHE A 55 -4.06 -6.46 19.68
C PHE A 55 -3.57 -6.47 21.12
N LYS A 56 -3.88 -5.42 21.89
CA LYS A 56 -3.60 -5.38 23.34
C LYS A 56 -4.77 -5.94 24.13
N GLU A 57 -5.98 -5.67 23.68
CA GLU A 57 -7.23 -6.13 24.29
C GLU A 57 -8.27 -6.44 23.20
N ASN A 58 -9.21 -7.37 23.47
CA ASN A 58 -10.31 -7.72 22.59
C ASN A 58 -9.92 -7.96 21.12
N PRO A 59 -9.22 -9.05 20.82
CA PRO A 59 -8.74 -9.35 19.48
C PRO A 59 -9.91 -9.75 18.56
N ILE A 60 -10.54 -8.76 17.96
CA ILE A 60 -11.60 -8.94 16.96
C ILE A 60 -11.07 -8.44 15.63
N LEU A 61 -10.94 -9.34 14.67
CA LEU A 61 -10.59 -9.00 13.31
C LEU A 61 -11.79 -8.34 12.61
N LYS A 62 -11.54 -7.24 11.92
CA LYS A 62 -12.52 -6.55 11.08
C LYS A 62 -12.08 -6.61 9.61
N GLU A 63 -13.03 -6.39 8.71
CA GLU A 63 -12.77 -6.34 7.27
C GLU A 63 -11.70 -5.30 6.91
N GLU A 64 -11.77 -4.13 7.53
CA GLU A 64 -10.82 -3.03 7.32
C GLU A 64 -9.37 -3.38 7.69
N ASP A 65 -9.15 -4.33 8.60
CA ASP A 65 -7.81 -4.81 8.99
C ASP A 65 -7.10 -5.53 7.84
N LEU A 66 -7.85 -6.08 6.88
CA LEU A 66 -7.31 -6.74 5.70
C LEU A 66 -7.13 -5.81 4.49
N ASN A 67 -7.52 -4.54 4.59
CA ASN A 67 -7.41 -3.60 3.49
C ASN A 67 -5.99 -3.47 2.93
N ASP A 68 -4.95 -3.61 3.77
CA ASP A 68 -3.56 -3.60 3.30
C ASP A 68 -3.23 -4.78 2.40
N ILE A 69 -3.75 -5.96 2.71
CA ILE A 69 -3.61 -7.16 1.87
C ILE A 69 -4.41 -6.98 0.59
N LEU A 70 -5.69 -6.62 0.70
CA LEU A 70 -6.60 -6.49 -0.43
C LEU A 70 -6.08 -5.48 -1.46
N ARG A 71 -5.65 -4.27 -1.03
CA ARG A 71 -5.15 -3.26 -1.96
C ARG A 71 -3.87 -3.69 -2.68
N LYS A 72 -2.97 -4.40 -1.98
CA LYS A 72 -1.74 -4.93 -2.59
C LYS A 72 -2.05 -5.98 -3.65
N LEU A 73 -2.92 -6.94 -3.33
CA LEU A 73 -3.37 -7.97 -4.26
C LEU A 73 -4.07 -7.36 -5.48
N MET A 74 -5.00 -6.44 -5.28
CA MET A 74 -5.71 -5.75 -6.36
C MET A 74 -4.76 -4.95 -7.26
N CYS A 75 -3.81 -4.22 -6.68
CA CYS A 75 -2.77 -3.51 -7.45
C CYS A 75 -1.83 -4.44 -8.19
N ALA A 76 -1.70 -5.70 -7.78
CA ALA A 76 -0.99 -6.74 -8.52
C ALA A 76 -1.85 -7.44 -9.56
N GLY A 77 -3.14 -7.11 -9.65
CA GLY A 77 -4.10 -7.75 -10.55
C GLY A 77 -4.67 -9.07 -10.01
N GLY A 78 -4.54 -9.34 -8.72
CA GLY A 78 -5.07 -10.51 -8.02
C GLY A 78 -6.25 -10.23 -7.13
N SER A 79 -6.82 -11.30 -6.58
CA SER A 79 -7.87 -11.30 -5.57
C SER A 79 -7.39 -12.06 -4.32
N LEU A 80 -8.07 -11.90 -3.19
CA LEU A 80 -7.81 -12.71 -2.01
C LEU A 80 -8.63 -14.01 -2.11
N GLU A 81 -7.95 -15.13 -2.25
CA GLU A 81 -8.59 -16.45 -2.34
C GLU A 81 -8.24 -17.33 -1.14
N GLU A 82 -7.01 -17.23 -0.64
CA GLU A 82 -6.50 -18.03 0.46
C GLU A 82 -5.83 -17.18 1.53
N MET A 83 -5.94 -17.60 2.78
CA MET A 83 -5.28 -16.98 3.92
C MET A 83 -4.52 -18.00 4.76
N ARG A 84 -3.29 -17.65 5.14
CA ARG A 84 -2.49 -18.31 6.17
C ARG A 84 -2.33 -17.35 7.34
N VAL A 85 -2.61 -17.83 8.54
CA VAL A 85 -2.63 -16.98 9.74
C VAL A 85 -1.71 -17.60 10.79
N GLU A 86 -0.84 -16.77 11.35
CA GLU A 86 -0.03 -17.10 12.51
C GLU A 86 -0.36 -16.15 13.65
N ILE A 87 -0.71 -16.69 14.79
CA ILE A 87 -1.08 -15.95 16.00
C ILE A 87 0.02 -16.17 17.03
N VAL A 88 0.59 -15.10 17.55
CA VAL A 88 1.61 -15.13 18.59
C VAL A 88 1.08 -14.41 19.82
N PHE A 89 0.92 -15.13 20.92
CA PHE A 89 0.60 -14.55 22.23
C PHE A 89 1.90 -14.26 22.99
N LYS A 90 2.03 -13.05 23.53
CA LYS A 90 3.09 -12.65 24.47
C LYS A 90 2.49 -12.38 25.84
N GLY A 91 3.23 -12.67 26.91
CA GLY A 91 2.85 -12.34 28.28
C GLY A 91 1.59 -13.03 28.79
N GLY A 92 1.19 -14.14 28.17
CA GLY A 92 0.05 -14.94 28.59
C GLY A 92 -0.93 -15.26 27.46
N PHE A 93 -1.76 -16.27 27.70
CA PHE A 93 -2.75 -16.80 26.76
C PHE A 93 -4.11 -16.87 27.44
N ILE A 94 -5.16 -16.41 26.74
CA ILE A 94 -6.56 -16.57 27.16
C ILE A 94 -7.33 -17.26 26.05
N GLU A 95 -7.86 -18.43 26.34
CA GLU A 95 -8.62 -19.24 25.39
C GLU A 95 -9.85 -18.51 24.80
N SER A 96 -10.55 -17.71 25.64
CA SER A 96 -11.71 -16.95 25.16
C SER A 96 -11.34 -15.90 24.10
N GLU A 97 -10.17 -15.28 24.19
CA GLU A 97 -9.68 -14.31 23.19
C GLU A 97 -9.32 -15.01 21.88
N LEU A 98 -8.64 -16.17 21.97
CA LEU A 98 -8.37 -16.96 20.76
C LEU A 98 -9.66 -17.40 20.08
N ARG A 99 -10.67 -17.83 20.85
CA ARG A 99 -11.99 -18.22 20.33
C ARG A 99 -12.68 -17.05 19.65
N GLN A 100 -12.66 -15.87 20.28
CA GLN A 100 -13.25 -14.64 19.73
C GLN A 100 -12.56 -14.21 18.44
N PHE A 101 -11.22 -14.20 18.43
CA PHE A 101 -10.43 -13.92 17.23
C PHE A 101 -10.74 -14.92 16.11
N SER A 102 -10.73 -16.21 16.40
CA SER A 102 -11.02 -17.26 15.41
C SER A 102 -12.42 -17.14 14.81
N SER A 103 -13.40 -16.74 15.62
CA SER A 103 -14.76 -16.48 15.15
C SER A 103 -14.81 -15.26 14.21
N SER A 104 -14.17 -14.16 14.57
CA SER A 104 -14.11 -12.97 13.72
C SER A 104 -13.31 -13.23 12.42
N LEU A 105 -12.20 -13.96 12.50
CA LEU A 105 -11.42 -14.38 11.33
C LEU A 105 -12.29 -15.18 10.34
N LYS A 106 -13.08 -16.12 10.85
CA LYS A 106 -13.99 -16.91 10.02
C LYS A 106 -15.05 -16.03 9.34
N GLN A 107 -15.65 -15.10 10.08
CA GLN A 107 -16.66 -14.18 9.53
C GLN A 107 -16.08 -13.31 8.41
N VAL A 108 -14.89 -12.73 8.63
CA VAL A 108 -14.23 -11.90 7.63
C VAL A 108 -13.82 -12.72 6.40
N ALA A 109 -13.31 -13.95 6.60
CA ALA A 109 -12.97 -14.85 5.49
C ALA A 109 -14.18 -15.20 4.64
N ASP A 110 -15.31 -15.56 5.29
CA ASP A 110 -16.56 -15.89 4.59
C ASP A 110 -17.10 -14.68 3.81
N TRP A 111 -17.03 -13.49 4.39
CA TRP A 111 -17.48 -12.26 3.73
C TRP A 111 -16.63 -11.95 2.49
N LEU A 112 -15.31 -12.17 2.56
CA LEU A 112 -14.38 -11.97 1.43
C LEU A 112 -14.40 -13.13 0.41
N GLY A 113 -15.04 -14.25 0.72
CA GLY A 113 -15.00 -15.45 -0.10
C GLY A 113 -13.64 -16.16 -0.08
N ALA A 114 -12.82 -15.89 0.93
CA ALA A 114 -11.48 -16.44 1.05
C ALA A 114 -11.44 -17.70 1.92
N GLN A 115 -10.57 -18.66 1.57
CA GLN A 115 -10.37 -19.88 2.36
C GLN A 115 -9.24 -19.71 3.36
N ILE A 116 -9.47 -20.10 4.61
CA ILE A 116 -8.41 -20.20 5.62
C ILE A 116 -7.76 -21.55 5.47
N ILE A 117 -6.54 -21.59 4.90
CA ILE A 117 -5.84 -22.86 4.61
C ILE A 117 -4.88 -23.28 5.72
N ARG A 118 -4.49 -22.35 6.60
CA ARG A 118 -3.64 -22.63 7.75
C ARG A 118 -3.84 -21.63 8.86
N VAL A 119 -3.93 -22.12 10.11
CA VAL A 119 -3.79 -21.32 11.32
C VAL A 119 -2.75 -21.98 12.22
N SER A 120 -1.79 -21.20 12.70
CA SER A 120 -0.84 -21.62 13.71
C SER A 120 -0.91 -20.69 14.90
N VAL A 121 -0.74 -21.24 16.10
CA VAL A 121 -0.79 -20.51 17.38
C VAL A 121 0.50 -20.77 18.12
N ASN A 122 1.23 -19.70 18.45
CA ASN A 122 2.48 -19.76 19.17
C ASN A 122 2.40 -18.95 20.46
N LEU A 123 3.11 -19.39 21.49
CA LEU A 123 3.21 -18.72 22.78
C LEU A 123 4.61 -18.19 22.97
N CYS A 124 4.71 -16.98 23.51
CA CYS A 124 5.96 -16.36 23.93
C CYS A 124 5.79 -15.85 25.36
N ASP A 125 6.56 -16.42 26.30
CA ASP A 125 6.41 -16.14 27.72
C ASP A 125 7.07 -14.82 28.16
N THR A 126 7.61 -14.04 27.23
CA THR A 126 8.34 -12.80 27.53
C THR A 126 7.58 -11.56 27.07
N GLY A 127 7.55 -10.54 27.91
CA GLY A 127 7.03 -9.21 27.59
C GLY A 127 5.65 -8.89 28.18
N GLU A 128 5.16 -7.71 27.83
CA GLU A 128 3.80 -7.31 28.16
C GLU A 128 2.79 -8.12 27.33
N ARG A 129 1.58 -8.24 27.87
CA ARG A 129 0.51 -9.00 27.23
C ARG A 129 0.12 -8.36 25.92
N GLU A 130 0.28 -9.12 24.85
CA GLU A 130 0.01 -8.70 23.48
C GLU A 130 -0.30 -9.91 22.60
N GLN A 131 -1.25 -9.76 21.69
CA GLN A 131 -1.50 -10.73 20.62
C GLN A 131 -1.04 -10.12 19.29
N THR A 132 -0.05 -10.71 18.66
CA THR A 132 0.39 -10.35 17.32
C THR A 132 -0.13 -11.38 16.31
N VAL A 133 -0.72 -10.92 15.23
CA VAL A 133 -1.28 -11.77 14.18
C VAL A 133 -0.59 -11.45 12.85
N PHE A 134 0.02 -12.46 12.26
CA PHE A 134 0.59 -12.40 10.91
C PHE A 134 -0.40 -13.04 9.94
N ILE A 135 -0.84 -12.30 8.94
CA ILE A 135 -1.74 -12.80 7.91
C ILE A 135 -1.03 -12.73 6.57
N LEU A 136 -0.94 -13.86 5.88
CA LEU A 136 -0.52 -13.95 4.50
C LEU A 136 -1.74 -14.29 3.64
N GLY A 137 -2.13 -13.36 2.79
CA GLY A 137 -3.20 -13.54 1.80
C GLY A 137 -2.61 -13.83 0.44
N SER A 138 -3.21 -14.75 -0.29
CA SER A 138 -2.82 -15.10 -1.65
C SER A 138 -4.02 -15.33 -2.56
N GLY A 139 -3.81 -15.19 -3.86
CA GLY A 139 -4.82 -15.49 -4.87
C GLY A 139 -4.30 -15.42 -6.29
N ALA A 140 -5.06 -15.96 -7.22
CA ALA A 140 -4.72 -15.97 -8.63
C ALA A 140 -4.69 -14.56 -9.23
N ILE A 141 -3.76 -14.32 -10.14
CA ILE A 141 -3.68 -13.07 -10.90
C ILE A 141 -4.56 -13.22 -12.15
N LYS A 142 -5.37 -12.22 -12.40
CA LYS A 142 -6.20 -12.09 -13.61
C LYS A 142 -5.35 -12.16 -14.88
N SER A 143 -5.98 -12.45 -16.00
CA SER A 143 -5.33 -12.47 -17.32
C SER A 143 -4.71 -11.11 -17.69
N ALA A 144 -3.82 -11.08 -18.69
CA ALA A 144 -3.19 -9.82 -19.10
C ALA A 144 -4.20 -8.83 -19.73
N SER A 145 -5.32 -9.29 -20.23
CA SER A 145 -6.41 -8.45 -20.74
C SER A 145 -7.21 -7.80 -19.62
N GLU A 146 -7.37 -8.47 -18.47
CA GLU A 146 -8.13 -7.98 -17.32
C GLU A 146 -7.28 -7.15 -16.35
N ALA A 147 -5.98 -7.49 -16.23
CA ALA A 147 -5.06 -6.77 -15.38
C ALA A 147 -3.70 -6.56 -16.08
N PRO A 148 -3.63 -5.67 -17.10
CA PRO A 148 -2.40 -5.42 -17.85
C PRO A 148 -1.27 -4.86 -16.97
N TRP A 149 -1.60 -4.19 -15.86
CA TRP A 149 -0.66 -3.65 -14.88
C TRP A 149 0.00 -4.69 -13.98
N LYS A 150 -0.40 -5.96 -14.04
CA LYS A 150 0.11 -7.03 -13.16
C LYS A 150 1.64 -7.17 -13.18
N ARG A 151 2.28 -6.84 -14.28
CA ARG A 151 3.74 -6.86 -14.41
C ARG A 151 4.42 -5.64 -13.80
N GLY A 152 3.64 -4.59 -13.49
CA GLY A 152 4.11 -3.36 -12.86
C GLY A 152 5.19 -2.64 -13.69
N LYS A 153 5.19 -2.77 -15.01
CA LYS A 153 6.20 -2.18 -15.89
C LYS A 153 5.91 -0.72 -16.16
N LEU A 154 6.94 0.10 -16.01
CA LEU A 154 6.91 1.52 -16.35
C LEU A 154 7.76 1.75 -17.60
N TYR A 155 7.20 2.41 -18.60
CA TYR A 155 7.89 2.74 -19.84
C TYR A 155 8.07 4.26 -19.95
N ALA A 156 9.21 4.68 -20.50
CA ALA A 156 9.45 6.09 -20.77
C ALA A 156 8.35 6.68 -21.67
N GLY A 157 7.97 7.92 -21.39
CA GLY A 157 6.86 8.61 -22.06
C GLY A 157 5.49 8.43 -21.43
N GLN A 158 5.29 7.43 -20.57
CA GLN A 158 4.02 7.20 -19.91
C GLN A 158 3.68 8.28 -18.88
N ASP A 159 2.41 8.65 -18.85
CA ASP A 159 1.87 9.56 -17.86
C ASP A 159 1.72 8.85 -16.51
N ILE A 160 1.98 9.60 -15.42
CA ILE A 160 1.83 9.15 -14.05
C ILE A 160 0.57 9.81 -13.47
N ILE A 161 -0.42 8.99 -13.17
CA ILE A 161 -1.71 9.42 -12.64
C ILE A 161 -1.75 9.14 -11.13
N LEU A 162 -2.14 10.17 -10.38
CA LEU A 162 -2.44 10.05 -8.95
C LEU A 162 -3.96 10.00 -8.76
N THR A 163 -4.46 9.04 -7.99
CA THR A 163 -5.85 8.99 -7.53
C THR A 163 -5.94 9.11 -6.03
N GLY A 164 -7.03 9.69 -5.53
CA GLY A 164 -7.23 9.94 -4.11
C GLY A 164 -6.57 11.22 -3.61
N SER A 165 -6.38 11.33 -2.30
CA SER A 165 -5.78 12.49 -1.64
C SER A 165 -4.52 12.10 -0.89
N LEU A 166 -3.42 12.80 -1.15
CA LEU A 166 -2.14 12.57 -0.48
C LEU A 166 -2.24 12.88 1.01
N GLY A 167 -1.60 12.02 1.82
CA GLY A 167 -1.47 12.21 3.26
C GLY A 167 -2.77 12.11 4.06
N LYS A 168 -3.91 11.85 3.43
CA LYS A 168 -5.22 11.85 4.12
C LYS A 168 -5.28 10.81 5.24
N TYR A 169 -4.77 9.60 5.02
CA TYR A 169 -4.74 8.57 6.06
C TYR A 169 -3.83 8.96 7.22
N GLY A 170 -2.62 9.41 6.93
CA GLY A 170 -1.69 9.88 7.96
C GLY A 170 -2.24 11.07 8.74
N MET A 171 -2.95 11.99 8.08
CA MET A 171 -3.64 13.10 8.72
C MET A 171 -4.71 12.62 9.70
N THR A 172 -5.57 11.66 9.31
CA THR A 172 -6.60 11.12 10.22
C THR A 172 -5.99 10.39 11.41
N LYS A 173 -4.87 9.73 11.21
CA LYS A 173 -4.10 9.09 12.29
C LYS A 173 -3.49 10.11 13.25
N LEU A 174 -2.78 11.11 12.74
CA LEU A 174 -2.22 12.21 13.54
C LEU A 174 -3.30 12.93 14.35
N PHE A 175 -4.44 13.19 13.72
CA PHE A 175 -5.58 13.80 14.38
C PHE A 175 -6.08 12.92 15.56
N SER A 176 -6.28 11.62 15.34
CA SER A 176 -6.80 10.73 16.39
C SER A 176 -5.82 10.55 17.56
N GLU A 177 -4.53 10.54 17.28
CA GLU A 177 -3.47 10.40 18.29
C GLU A 177 -3.25 11.69 19.12
N ASN A 178 -3.60 12.87 18.57
CA ASN A 178 -3.34 14.17 19.18
C ASN A 178 -4.62 15.02 19.41
N ILE A 179 -5.77 14.37 19.54
CA ILE A 179 -7.07 15.04 19.57
C ILE A 179 -7.20 16.07 20.70
N GLU A 180 -6.63 15.80 21.89
CA GLU A 180 -6.72 16.71 23.03
C GLU A 180 -5.88 17.99 22.81
N GLU A 181 -4.69 17.87 22.21
CA GLU A 181 -3.88 19.01 21.81
C GLU A 181 -4.60 19.86 20.76
N LEU A 182 -5.17 19.21 19.74
CA LEU A 182 -5.84 19.87 18.65
C LEU A 182 -7.15 20.58 19.08
N ARG A 183 -7.86 20.06 20.08
CA ARG A 183 -9.02 20.74 20.69
C ARG A 183 -8.67 22.08 21.36
N ALA A 184 -7.45 22.22 21.87
CA ALA A 184 -7.01 23.48 22.46
C ALA A 184 -6.75 24.57 21.39
N ILE A 185 -6.60 24.19 20.12
CA ILE A 185 -6.21 25.07 19.03
C ILE A 185 -7.34 25.31 18.04
N TYR A 186 -8.11 24.26 17.73
CA TYR A 186 -9.16 24.32 16.72
C TYR A 186 -10.57 24.28 17.33
N PRO A 187 -11.54 24.98 16.72
CA PRO A 187 -12.91 24.98 17.20
C PRO A 187 -13.59 23.62 17.02
N GLU A 188 -14.53 23.28 17.91
CA GLU A 188 -15.21 21.97 17.92
C GLU A 188 -15.84 21.56 16.56
N PRO A 189 -16.46 22.47 15.76
CA PRO A 189 -16.95 22.11 14.44
C PRO A 189 -15.87 21.57 13.48
N TYR A 190 -14.64 22.08 13.60
CA TYR A 190 -13.50 21.60 12.82
C TYR A 190 -13.06 20.22 13.31
N ILE A 191 -13.02 20.01 14.63
CA ILE A 191 -12.72 18.70 15.25
C ILE A 191 -13.72 17.64 14.79
N GLU A 192 -15.03 17.95 14.83
CA GLU A 192 -16.06 17.01 14.36
C GLU A 192 -15.97 16.71 12.85
N LYS A 193 -15.62 17.70 12.04
CA LYS A 193 -15.34 17.50 10.61
C LYS A 193 -14.21 16.49 10.39
N LEU A 194 -13.12 16.58 11.17
CA LEU A 194 -11.97 15.69 11.05
C LEU A 194 -12.28 14.27 11.50
N LYS A 195 -13.04 14.09 12.59
CA LYS A 195 -13.48 12.76 13.09
C LYS A 195 -14.25 11.96 12.05
N ASN A 196 -15.01 12.62 11.20
CA ASN A 196 -15.85 11.98 10.20
C ASN A 196 -15.12 11.69 8.88
N LYS A 197 -13.84 12.08 8.76
CA LYS A 197 -13.07 11.81 7.54
C LYS A 197 -12.64 10.35 7.46
N ARG A 198 -13.00 9.72 6.34
CA ARG A 198 -12.51 8.39 6.00
C ARG A 198 -11.45 8.51 4.91
N ALA A 199 -10.33 7.85 5.11
CA ALA A 199 -9.19 7.92 4.21
C ALA A 199 -8.87 6.60 3.55
N ASP A 200 -9.07 5.49 4.27
CA ASP A 200 -8.73 4.15 3.76
C ASP A 200 -9.83 3.65 2.81
N ARG A 201 -9.43 3.29 1.58
CA ARG A 201 -10.29 2.73 0.55
C ARG A 201 -9.53 1.74 -0.32
N LEU A 202 -10.25 0.81 -0.93
CA LEU A 202 -9.71 -0.12 -1.91
C LEU A 202 -9.75 0.49 -3.32
N PRO A 203 -8.86 0.06 -4.24
CA PRO A 203 -8.76 0.58 -5.60
C PRO A 203 -9.78 -0.06 -6.57
N ILE A 204 -11.04 -0.21 -6.15
CA ILE A 204 -12.06 -0.91 -6.94
C ILE A 204 -12.28 -0.21 -8.28
N ILE A 205 -12.56 1.09 -8.25
CA ILE A 205 -12.82 1.88 -9.47
C ILE A 205 -11.56 1.96 -10.33
N GLU A 206 -10.38 2.11 -9.72
CA GLU A 206 -9.11 2.14 -10.44
C GLU A 206 -8.86 0.83 -11.18
N THR A 207 -9.05 -0.31 -10.52
CA THR A 207 -8.85 -1.63 -11.15
C THR A 207 -9.86 -1.91 -12.25
N ASP A 208 -11.12 -1.54 -12.05
CA ASP A 208 -12.18 -1.71 -13.07
C ASP A 208 -11.94 -0.83 -14.30
N THR A 209 -11.36 0.36 -14.10
CA THR A 209 -11.10 1.31 -15.18
C THR A 209 -9.76 1.06 -15.89
N ALA A 210 -8.72 0.71 -15.13
CA ALA A 210 -7.32 0.63 -15.59
C ALA A 210 -7.11 -0.27 -16.81
N ALA A 211 -7.85 -1.37 -16.91
CA ALA A 211 -7.74 -2.33 -18.02
C ALA A 211 -8.08 -1.71 -19.39
N PHE A 212 -9.03 -0.78 -19.43
CA PHE A 212 -9.49 -0.14 -20.65
C PHE A 212 -8.55 0.95 -21.17
N TYR A 213 -7.66 1.47 -20.32
CA TYR A 213 -6.79 2.61 -20.61
C TYR A 213 -5.31 2.24 -20.63
N LYS A 214 -4.97 1.02 -21.05
CA LYS A 214 -3.59 0.54 -21.21
C LYS A 214 -2.69 0.79 -20.01
N THR A 215 -3.23 0.73 -18.81
CA THR A 215 -2.45 0.88 -17.58
C THR A 215 -1.42 -0.24 -17.48
N THR A 216 -0.15 0.10 -17.31
CA THR A 216 0.96 -0.85 -17.27
C THR A 216 1.50 -1.09 -15.87
N ALA A 217 1.28 -0.15 -14.97
CA ALA A 217 1.66 -0.27 -13.55
C ALA A 217 0.60 0.37 -12.66
N MET A 218 0.40 -0.22 -11.50
CA MET A 218 -0.41 0.32 -10.41
C MET A 218 0.33 0.10 -9.09
N VAL A 219 0.44 1.17 -8.28
CA VAL A 219 1.15 1.15 -7.00
C VAL A 219 0.25 1.75 -5.93
N PRO A 220 -0.04 1.02 -4.84
CA PRO A 220 -0.73 1.60 -3.70
C PRO A 220 0.22 2.51 -2.93
N LEU A 221 -0.26 3.68 -2.51
CA LEU A 221 0.47 4.51 -1.57
C LEU A 221 0.20 4.05 -0.12
N GLY A 222 1.13 4.35 0.78
CA GLY A 222 1.06 3.97 2.18
C GLY A 222 2.10 4.70 3.01
N PRO A 223 2.74 4.04 3.99
CA PRO A 223 3.84 4.62 4.76
C PRO A 223 4.96 5.14 3.86
N GLY A 224 5.49 6.32 4.17
CA GLY A 224 6.43 7.06 3.32
C GLY A 224 5.79 7.82 2.17
N GLY A 225 4.46 7.78 2.06
CA GLY A 225 3.63 8.64 1.21
C GLY A 225 3.95 8.56 -0.28
N LEU A 226 3.87 9.72 -0.93
CA LEU A 226 4.12 9.85 -2.37
C LEU A 226 5.57 9.49 -2.72
N LEU A 227 6.55 9.90 -1.90
CA LEU A 227 7.97 9.66 -2.21
C LEU A 227 8.29 8.18 -2.29
N ALA A 228 7.80 7.39 -1.32
CA ALA A 228 7.98 5.94 -1.32
C ALA A 228 7.27 5.27 -2.50
N GLY A 229 6.06 5.72 -2.85
CA GLY A 229 5.31 5.22 -4.00
C GLY A 229 6.01 5.50 -5.33
N LEU A 230 6.49 6.72 -5.56
CA LEU A 230 7.24 7.10 -6.76
C LEU A 230 8.57 6.34 -6.85
N TRP A 231 9.27 6.19 -5.73
CA TRP A 231 10.47 5.37 -5.71
C TRP A 231 10.17 3.94 -6.14
N SER A 232 9.15 3.31 -5.54
CA SER A 232 8.74 1.95 -5.89
C SER A 232 8.32 1.81 -7.35
N LEU A 233 7.60 2.80 -7.90
CA LEU A 233 7.17 2.81 -9.29
C LEU A 233 8.36 2.83 -10.27
N GLY A 234 9.37 3.67 -10.01
CA GLY A 234 10.55 3.82 -10.88
C GLY A 234 11.63 2.76 -10.68
N ASP A 235 11.67 2.08 -9.51
CA ASP A 235 12.77 1.17 -9.18
C ASP A 235 12.72 -0.16 -9.94
N ARG A 236 11.52 -0.64 -10.26
CA ARG A 236 11.31 -1.92 -10.94
C ARG A 236 12.05 -2.02 -12.26
N GLU A 237 11.93 -1.00 -13.10
CA GLU A 237 12.55 -0.97 -14.45
C GLU A 237 13.72 0.02 -14.52
N LYS A 238 14.14 0.59 -13.38
CA LYS A 238 15.18 1.64 -13.30
C LYS A 238 14.87 2.83 -14.21
N THR A 239 13.59 3.17 -14.34
CA THR A 239 13.08 4.25 -15.18
C THR A 239 13.10 5.56 -14.41
N GLY A 240 13.39 6.66 -15.09
CA GLY A 240 13.31 8.00 -14.52
C GLY A 240 11.87 8.49 -14.38
N LEU A 241 11.68 9.45 -13.51
CA LEU A 241 10.39 10.08 -13.24
C LEU A 241 10.55 11.59 -13.13
N MET A 242 9.65 12.32 -13.76
CA MET A 242 9.50 13.76 -13.58
C MET A 242 8.08 14.05 -13.11
N VAL A 243 7.94 14.52 -11.88
CA VAL A 243 6.65 14.82 -11.23
C VAL A 243 6.59 16.30 -10.91
N TYR A 244 5.46 16.95 -11.10
CA TYR A 244 5.26 18.38 -10.90
C TYR A 244 4.54 18.62 -9.58
N ALA A 245 5.15 19.38 -8.67
CA ALA A 245 4.63 19.65 -7.33
C ALA A 245 3.32 20.46 -7.35
N ASP A 246 3.15 21.36 -8.30
CA ASP A 246 1.94 22.15 -8.52
C ASP A 246 0.70 21.32 -8.89
N ARG A 247 0.90 20.11 -9.39
CA ARG A 247 -0.17 19.16 -9.73
C ARG A 247 -0.57 18.24 -8.58
N LEU A 248 0.16 18.28 -7.47
CA LEU A 248 -0.13 17.44 -6.31
C LEU A 248 -1.34 17.97 -5.54
N SER A 249 -2.26 17.08 -5.22
CA SER A 249 -3.50 17.43 -4.54
C SER A 249 -3.51 16.96 -3.09
N TYR A 250 -3.65 17.91 -2.18
CA TYR A 250 -3.84 17.69 -0.75
C TYR A 250 -5.21 18.22 -0.30
N GLU A 251 -5.70 17.70 0.79
CA GLU A 251 -6.76 18.37 1.54
C GLU A 251 -6.13 19.47 2.41
N GLN A 252 -6.83 20.59 2.59
CA GLN A 252 -6.34 21.71 3.39
C GLN A 252 -5.91 21.26 4.78
N GLU A 253 -6.72 20.43 5.42
CA GLU A 253 -6.47 19.93 6.77
C GLU A 253 -5.19 19.07 6.86
N THR A 254 -4.83 18.40 5.77
CA THR A 254 -3.56 17.65 5.70
C THR A 254 -2.37 18.60 5.79
N ILE A 255 -2.41 19.70 5.05
CA ILE A 255 -1.34 20.71 5.08
C ILE A 255 -1.29 21.43 6.43
N GLU A 256 -2.46 21.81 6.99
CA GLU A 256 -2.54 22.46 8.30
C GLU A 256 -1.92 21.61 9.42
N LEU A 257 -2.26 20.30 9.49
CA LEU A 257 -1.68 19.40 10.49
C LEU A 257 -0.20 19.11 10.22
N CYS A 258 0.20 18.97 8.95
CA CYS A 258 1.62 18.85 8.63
C CYS A 258 2.43 20.07 9.09
N ASN A 259 1.92 21.27 8.88
CA ASN A 259 2.57 22.51 9.35
C ASN A 259 2.63 22.56 10.89
N HIS A 260 1.53 22.19 11.55
CA HIS A 260 1.47 22.18 13.01
C HIS A 260 2.51 21.20 13.63
N PHE A 261 2.62 19.99 13.09
CA PHE A 261 3.55 18.97 13.58
C PHE A 261 4.91 18.99 12.90
N ASN A 262 5.20 19.99 12.05
CA ASN A 262 6.45 20.11 11.27
C ASN A 262 6.78 18.85 10.48
N LEU A 263 5.80 18.31 9.77
CA LEU A 263 5.92 17.08 8.95
C LEU A 263 5.94 17.41 7.46
N ASN A 264 6.65 16.59 6.68
CA ASN A 264 6.63 16.69 5.22
C ASN A 264 5.38 15.97 4.65
N PRO A 265 4.43 16.69 4.01
CA PRO A 265 3.21 16.09 3.48
C PRO A 265 3.46 15.06 2.37
N LEU A 266 4.60 15.14 1.65
CA LEU A 266 4.99 14.16 0.63
C LEU A 266 5.31 12.78 1.22
N MET A 267 5.69 12.72 2.50
CA MET A 267 6.05 11.49 3.22
C MET A 267 4.93 10.95 4.09
N LEU A 268 3.86 11.73 4.27
CA LEU A 268 2.74 11.34 5.13
C LEU A 268 2.00 10.14 4.56
N ASP A 269 1.65 9.17 5.42
CA ASP A 269 0.96 7.94 5.01
C ASP A 269 -0.27 8.25 4.15
N SER A 270 -0.26 7.75 2.93
CA SER A 270 -1.24 8.07 1.88
C SER A 270 -2.10 6.86 1.49
N LYS A 271 -2.37 5.94 2.44
CA LYS A 271 -3.29 4.81 2.22
C LYS A 271 -4.61 5.30 1.61
N GLY A 272 -5.11 4.55 0.63
CA GLY A 272 -6.31 4.93 -0.13
C GLY A 272 -6.04 5.86 -1.33
N ALA A 273 -4.78 6.25 -1.56
CA ALA A 273 -4.33 6.88 -2.81
C ALA A 273 -3.46 5.92 -3.61
N TYR A 274 -3.45 6.07 -4.94
CA TYR A 274 -2.79 5.13 -5.85
C TYR A 274 -2.08 5.89 -6.98
N LEU A 275 -0.96 5.30 -7.45
CA LEU A 275 -0.29 5.72 -8.68
C LEU A 275 -0.59 4.73 -9.79
N LEU A 276 -0.92 5.24 -10.97
CA LEU A 276 -1.10 4.45 -12.18
C LEU A 276 -0.18 5.00 -13.29
N ALA A 277 0.32 4.13 -14.16
CA ALA A 277 1.11 4.51 -15.32
C ALA A 277 0.40 4.06 -16.61
N THR A 278 0.28 4.95 -17.59
CA THR A 278 -0.43 4.69 -18.84
C THR A 278 0.03 5.60 -19.98
N ASP A 279 -0.17 5.15 -21.22
CA ASP A 279 -0.02 5.97 -22.42
C ASP A 279 -1.28 6.80 -22.74
N MET A 280 -2.38 6.62 -21.98
CA MET A 280 -3.68 7.27 -22.18
C MET A 280 -4.06 8.08 -20.92
N GLY A 281 -3.17 9.01 -20.52
CA GLY A 281 -3.29 9.71 -19.24
C GLY A 281 -4.52 10.60 -19.14
N GLU A 282 -4.81 11.38 -20.17
CA GLU A 282 -5.95 12.30 -20.18
C GLU A 282 -7.27 11.54 -20.14
N GLU A 283 -7.40 10.49 -20.95
CA GLU A 283 -8.59 9.66 -21.03
C GLU A 283 -8.83 8.90 -19.72
N LEU A 284 -7.77 8.36 -19.12
CA LEU A 284 -7.87 7.68 -17.83
C LEU A 284 -8.29 8.65 -16.72
N VAL A 285 -7.71 9.84 -16.67
CA VAL A 285 -8.11 10.87 -15.69
C VAL A 285 -9.56 11.27 -15.87
N TYR A 286 -10.01 11.47 -17.11
CA TYR A 286 -11.40 11.78 -17.41
C TYR A 286 -12.36 10.67 -16.93
N ALA A 287 -12.05 9.42 -17.25
CA ALA A 287 -12.87 8.27 -16.85
C ALA A 287 -12.95 8.12 -15.32
N LEU A 288 -11.83 8.23 -14.62
CA LEU A 288 -11.78 8.14 -13.16
C LEU A 288 -12.56 9.28 -12.49
N ARG A 289 -12.47 10.49 -13.02
CA ARG A 289 -13.26 11.63 -12.52
C ARG A 289 -14.75 11.45 -12.72
N ASN A 290 -15.17 10.94 -13.88
CA ASN A 290 -16.57 10.62 -14.15
C ASN A 290 -17.10 9.50 -13.23
N ALA A 291 -16.23 8.59 -12.79
CA ALA A 291 -16.56 7.58 -11.80
C ALA A 291 -16.53 8.11 -10.34
N GLY A 292 -16.37 9.43 -10.15
CA GLY A 292 -16.41 10.10 -8.84
C GLY A 292 -15.08 10.12 -8.08
N LEU A 293 -13.97 9.73 -8.70
CA LEU A 293 -12.67 9.79 -8.08
C LEU A 293 -11.95 11.13 -8.32
N ARG A 294 -11.16 11.54 -7.35
CA ARG A 294 -10.16 12.57 -7.56
C ARG A 294 -9.00 11.92 -8.32
N ALA A 295 -8.70 12.37 -9.52
CA ALA A 295 -7.60 11.88 -10.35
C ALA A 295 -6.90 13.05 -11.05
N VAL A 296 -5.57 12.96 -11.16
CA VAL A 296 -4.76 13.99 -11.83
C VAL A 296 -3.49 13.36 -12.42
N CYS A 297 -3.07 13.83 -13.60
CA CYS A 297 -1.75 13.53 -14.16
C CYS A 297 -0.71 14.40 -13.45
N ILE A 298 0.13 13.77 -12.63
CA ILE A 298 1.13 14.46 -11.81
C ILE A 298 2.50 14.58 -12.49
N GLY A 299 2.73 13.83 -13.57
CA GLY A 299 4.04 13.82 -14.22
C GLY A 299 4.14 12.73 -15.26
N ARG A 300 5.36 12.41 -15.64
CA ARG A 300 5.68 11.46 -16.70
C ARG A 300 6.93 10.64 -16.39
N ALA A 301 6.96 9.41 -16.89
CA ALA A 301 8.15 8.58 -16.91
C ALA A 301 9.14 9.07 -17.98
N THR A 302 10.44 9.04 -17.68
CA THR A 302 11.51 9.57 -18.55
C THR A 302 12.48 8.47 -18.99
N GLU A 303 13.22 8.68 -20.09
CA GLU A 303 14.22 7.73 -20.58
C GLU A 303 15.47 7.70 -19.70
N ASP A 304 15.76 8.80 -19.02
CA ASP A 304 16.87 8.88 -18.09
C ASP A 304 16.53 8.11 -16.78
N LYS A 305 17.51 8.01 -15.88
CA LYS A 305 17.32 7.33 -14.58
C LYS A 305 17.03 8.30 -13.46
N LYS A 306 16.89 9.59 -13.75
CA LYS A 306 16.60 10.60 -12.73
C LYS A 306 15.16 10.45 -12.25
N ARG A 307 14.97 10.55 -10.95
CA ARG A 307 13.66 10.59 -10.31
C ARG A 307 13.56 11.89 -9.55
N VAL A 308 12.77 12.81 -10.07
CA VAL A 308 12.71 14.18 -9.55
C VAL A 308 11.26 14.65 -9.34
N ILE A 309 11.09 15.53 -8.35
CA ILE A 309 9.92 16.40 -8.22
C ILE A 309 10.35 17.81 -8.56
N VAL A 310 9.64 18.45 -9.47
CA VAL A 310 9.85 19.83 -9.91
C VAL A 310 8.98 20.76 -9.06
N PHE A 311 9.62 21.68 -8.38
CA PHE A 311 9.00 22.77 -7.62
C PHE A 311 9.33 24.08 -8.34
N ASP A 312 8.36 24.72 -8.97
CA ASP A 312 8.58 25.84 -9.88
C ASP A 312 9.66 25.49 -10.93
N ASP A 313 10.87 26.04 -10.80
CA ASP A 313 12.00 25.76 -11.69
C ASP A 313 13.11 24.90 -11.03
N GLU A 314 12.87 24.36 -9.83
CA GLU A 314 13.85 23.60 -9.06
C GLU A 314 13.55 22.08 -9.09
N GLU A 315 14.49 21.27 -9.57
CA GLU A 315 14.43 19.81 -9.51
C GLU A 315 14.96 19.30 -8.16
N ARG A 316 14.14 18.54 -7.43
CA ARG A 316 14.55 17.82 -6.21
C ARG A 316 14.53 16.33 -6.44
N PHE A 317 15.64 15.66 -6.16
CA PHE A 317 15.73 14.22 -6.30
C PHE A 317 14.83 13.50 -5.28
N ILE A 318 14.14 12.45 -5.75
CA ILE A 318 13.42 11.51 -4.92
C ILE A 318 14.43 10.53 -4.35
N GLU A 319 14.63 10.59 -3.05
CA GLU A 319 15.53 9.68 -2.35
C GLU A 319 14.87 8.30 -2.13
N SER A 320 15.71 7.27 -2.05
CA SER A 320 15.25 5.97 -1.56
C SER A 320 14.64 6.12 -0.16
N PRO A 321 13.48 5.49 0.10
CA PRO A 321 12.90 5.54 1.43
C PRO A 321 13.92 5.11 2.48
N LYS A 322 14.25 6.02 3.40
CA LYS A 322 15.05 5.67 4.58
C LYS A 322 14.12 4.99 5.56
N TYR A 323 14.36 3.73 5.83
CA TYR A 323 13.68 3.06 6.93
C TYR A 323 14.10 3.76 8.23
N SER A 324 13.16 4.41 8.92
CA SER A 324 13.38 4.85 10.30
C SER A 324 13.54 3.60 11.15
N TYR A 325 14.71 3.47 11.76
CA TYR A 325 15.04 2.43 12.71
C TYR A 325 14.24 2.57 13.99
#